data_98b0f8baf221257875c13308e4597586
#
_entry.id   98b0f8baf221257875c13308e4597586
#
_cell.length_a   1.000
_cell.length_b   1.000
_cell.length_c   1.000
_cell.angle_alpha   90.00
_cell.angle_beta   90.00
_cell.angle_gamma   90.00
#
_symmetry.space_group_name_H-M   'P 1'
#
loop_
_entity.id
_entity.type
_entity.pdbx_description
1 polymer ?
#
loop_
_entity_poly.entity_id
_entity_poly.type
_entity_poly.pdbx_seq_one_letter_code
_entity_poly.pdbx_strand_id
1 'polypeptide(L)'
;MVNCKTMSKRFLITGGCGFIGHHLIEGVLKTTDWEIIILDALTYAGSLNRLTDIDIWPKEKHRVKFVWHDLKAPISETTHKMIGELDYVWHLAAESDVGRSLENSIPFVMSNVVGTANLLEYVKKYQPNIEKFVTFSTDEVFGPAPIGVEYKEGDTCNPSNPYSASKEGQEAISKAFAFSFGLPIMITRTMNCIGERQHPEKFIPKTVKAILEGKPVVIHGLPGNISSRKWIHARNVCDALIFLMDKGELIEKKYQNNPSHGIYHIVGEERNALELANKISKIIKGRDLKKEEIQYYNFHILRPGHDLRYSLSGEKLLKLGFKYPLSFEESFDKCIRWMIRKENLKWLTL
;
A
#
# COMPACT_ATOMS: atom_id res chain seq x y z
N MET A 1 -25.90 -32.08 19.18
CA MET A 1 -25.45 -30.70 18.94
C MET A 1 -24.51 -30.76 17.76
N VAL A 2 -24.95 -30.32 16.59
CA VAL A 2 -24.10 -30.24 15.40
C VAL A 2 -23.19 -29.03 15.63
N ASN A 3 -21.90 -29.27 15.88
CA ASN A 3 -20.89 -28.22 15.88
C ASN A 3 -20.83 -27.63 14.46
N CYS A 4 -21.57 -26.56 14.22
CA CYS A 4 -21.38 -25.74 13.05
C CYS A 4 -20.05 -25.00 13.22
N LYS A 5 -18.93 -25.66 12.84
CA LYS A 5 -17.67 -24.95 12.60
C LYS A 5 -18.01 -23.88 11.57
N THR A 6 -18.04 -22.62 11.97
CA THR A 6 -17.97 -21.52 11.02
C THR A 6 -16.78 -21.80 10.13
N MET A 7 -17.05 -22.03 8.82
CA MET A 7 -15.95 -22.27 7.87
C MET A 7 -15.02 -21.06 7.90
N SER A 8 -13.72 -21.30 7.95
CA SER A 8 -12.72 -20.26 7.85
C SER A 8 -12.94 -19.47 6.57
N LYS A 9 -12.88 -18.14 6.66
CA LYS A 9 -13.03 -17.26 5.48
C LYS A 9 -11.88 -17.47 4.49
N ARG A 10 -12.20 -17.39 3.19
CA ARG A 10 -11.23 -17.44 2.10
C ARG A 10 -10.99 -16.06 1.53
N PHE A 11 -9.75 -15.65 1.54
CA PHE A 11 -9.30 -14.31 1.25
C PHE A 11 -8.30 -14.30 0.09
N LEU A 12 -8.59 -13.55 -0.97
CA LEU A 12 -7.66 -13.29 -2.06
C LEU A 12 -6.92 -11.96 -1.83
N ILE A 13 -5.60 -12.00 -1.90
CA ILE A 13 -4.78 -10.79 -1.98
C ILE A 13 -4.01 -10.76 -3.30
N THR A 14 -4.22 -9.72 -4.11
CA THR A 14 -3.39 -9.47 -5.29
C THR A 14 -2.19 -8.62 -4.92
N GLY A 15 -1.02 -8.89 -5.50
CA GLY A 15 0.21 -8.19 -5.10
C GLY A 15 0.72 -8.58 -3.70
N GLY A 16 0.36 -9.77 -3.23
CA GLY A 16 0.72 -10.27 -1.90
C GLY A 16 2.23 -10.49 -1.69
N CYS A 17 3.00 -10.69 -2.75
CA CYS A 17 4.46 -10.79 -2.72
C CYS A 17 5.17 -9.43 -2.75
N GLY A 18 4.41 -8.33 -2.82
CA GLY A 18 4.89 -6.97 -2.73
C GLY A 18 5.23 -6.54 -1.29
N PHE A 19 5.73 -5.29 -1.16
CA PHE A 19 6.11 -4.73 0.14
C PHE A 19 4.93 -4.60 1.12
N ILE A 20 3.83 -3.98 0.72
CA ILE A 20 2.66 -3.85 1.62
C ILE A 20 1.97 -5.22 1.78
N GLY A 21 1.80 -5.95 0.66
CA GLY A 21 1.07 -7.22 0.64
C GLY A 21 1.57 -8.26 1.64
N HIS A 22 2.89 -8.44 1.77
CA HIS A 22 3.42 -9.42 2.73
C HIS A 22 3.16 -9.04 4.20
N HIS A 23 3.15 -7.73 4.55
CA HIS A 23 2.75 -7.27 5.89
C HIS A 23 1.27 -7.53 6.17
N LEU A 24 0.41 -7.35 5.15
CA LEU A 24 -1.02 -7.66 5.28
C LEU A 24 -1.23 -9.16 5.47
N ILE A 25 -0.51 -10.00 4.72
CA ILE A 25 -0.53 -11.46 4.91
C ILE A 25 -0.09 -11.84 6.31
N GLU A 26 1.03 -11.27 6.78
CA GLU A 26 1.53 -11.50 8.14
C GLU A 26 0.47 -11.12 9.20
N GLY A 27 -0.18 -9.96 9.05
CA GLY A 27 -1.22 -9.51 9.95
C GLY A 27 -2.44 -10.44 9.96
N VAL A 28 -2.95 -10.79 8.78
CA VAL A 28 -4.08 -11.74 8.65
C VAL A 28 -3.74 -13.10 9.27
N LEU A 29 -2.54 -13.63 9.03
CA LEU A 29 -2.11 -14.89 9.63
C LEU A 29 -2.02 -14.83 11.16
N LYS A 30 -1.67 -13.66 11.74
CA LYS A 30 -1.55 -13.47 13.20
C LYS A 30 -2.89 -13.27 13.90
N THR A 31 -3.87 -12.68 13.22
CA THR A 31 -5.10 -12.17 13.86
C THR A 31 -6.38 -12.91 13.46
N THR A 32 -6.32 -13.74 12.42
CA THR A 32 -7.47 -14.48 11.91
C THR A 32 -7.13 -15.95 11.68
N ASP A 33 -8.14 -16.77 11.39
CA ASP A 33 -8.00 -18.16 10.94
C ASP A 33 -8.18 -18.30 9.40
N TRP A 34 -8.19 -17.20 8.65
CA TRP A 34 -8.51 -17.18 7.21
C TRP A 34 -7.51 -17.96 6.36
N GLU A 35 -8.01 -18.59 5.31
CA GLU A 35 -7.20 -19.14 4.22
C GLU A 35 -6.86 -18.02 3.24
N ILE A 36 -5.60 -17.93 2.84
CA ILE A 36 -5.09 -16.86 1.99
C ILE A 36 -4.71 -17.40 0.61
N ILE A 37 -5.30 -16.83 -0.44
CA ILE A 37 -4.86 -17.02 -1.81
C ILE A 37 -4.09 -15.77 -2.24
N ILE A 38 -2.85 -15.93 -2.66
CA ILE A 38 -2.02 -14.87 -3.23
C ILE A 38 -2.08 -14.96 -4.74
N LEU A 39 -2.51 -13.89 -5.40
CA LEU A 39 -2.43 -13.74 -6.86
C LEU A 39 -1.38 -12.68 -7.18
N ASP A 40 -0.25 -13.09 -7.76
CA ASP A 40 0.88 -12.19 -8.00
C ASP A 40 1.64 -12.59 -9.28
N ALA A 41 2.08 -11.61 -10.05
CA ALA A 41 2.85 -11.82 -11.26
C ALA A 41 4.36 -11.88 -11.00
N LEU A 42 4.81 -11.61 -9.77
CA LEU A 42 6.23 -11.52 -9.38
C LEU A 42 7.04 -10.59 -10.31
N THR A 43 6.51 -9.39 -10.55
CA THR A 43 7.22 -8.35 -11.28
C THR A 43 8.43 -7.85 -10.47
N TYR A 44 9.12 -6.80 -10.94
CA TYR A 44 10.40 -6.36 -10.38
C TYR A 44 10.41 -6.15 -8.85
N ALA A 45 9.29 -5.75 -8.26
CA ALA A 45 9.16 -5.53 -6.81
C ALA A 45 8.52 -6.70 -6.05
N GLY A 46 8.04 -7.74 -6.74
CA GLY A 46 7.47 -8.94 -6.16
C GLY A 46 8.54 -9.95 -5.75
N SER A 47 8.45 -10.53 -4.54
CA SER A 47 9.38 -11.57 -4.09
C SER A 47 8.74 -12.51 -3.08
N LEU A 48 8.78 -13.81 -3.38
CA LEU A 48 8.35 -14.88 -2.44
C LEU A 48 9.20 -14.90 -1.17
N ASN A 49 10.45 -14.41 -1.24
CA ASN A 49 11.32 -14.33 -0.07
C ASN A 49 10.74 -13.44 1.04
N ARG A 50 9.88 -12.45 0.71
CA ARG A 50 9.21 -11.66 1.74
C ARG A 50 8.28 -12.51 2.60
N LEU A 51 7.61 -13.50 2.01
CA LEU A 51 6.71 -14.40 2.73
C LEU A 51 7.49 -15.39 3.58
N THR A 52 8.52 -16.01 3.00
CA THR A 52 9.34 -17.03 3.71
C THR A 52 10.16 -16.42 4.85
N ASP A 53 10.39 -15.12 4.84
CA ASP A 53 11.12 -14.36 5.86
C ASP A 53 10.22 -13.84 7.01
N ILE A 54 8.91 -14.16 6.98
CA ILE A 54 7.97 -13.85 8.07
C ILE A 54 8.16 -14.88 9.19
N ASP A 55 8.33 -14.44 10.44
CA ASP A 55 8.64 -15.31 11.60
C ASP A 55 7.63 -16.45 11.78
N ILE A 56 6.34 -16.16 11.53
CA ILE A 56 5.27 -17.18 11.69
C ILE A 56 5.08 -18.06 10.45
N TRP A 57 5.78 -17.79 9.33
CA TRP A 57 5.62 -18.53 8.08
C TRP A 57 5.76 -20.05 8.22
N PRO A 58 6.78 -20.59 8.90
CA PRO A 58 6.93 -22.04 9.02
C PRO A 58 5.69 -22.74 9.61
N LYS A 59 4.99 -22.06 10.53
CA LYS A 59 3.79 -22.55 11.20
C LYS A 59 2.53 -22.36 10.35
N GLU A 60 2.39 -21.20 9.71
CA GLU A 60 1.12 -20.76 9.11
C GLU A 60 1.06 -20.94 7.58
N LYS A 61 2.17 -21.32 6.92
CA LYS A 61 2.24 -21.47 5.46
C LYS A 61 1.20 -22.41 4.85
N HIS A 62 0.68 -23.35 5.64
CA HIS A 62 -0.33 -24.31 5.22
C HIS A 62 -1.67 -23.64 4.88
N ARG A 63 -1.91 -22.41 5.39
CA ARG A 63 -3.08 -21.59 5.11
C ARG A 63 -2.90 -20.68 3.90
N VAL A 64 -1.73 -20.70 3.24
CA VAL A 64 -1.39 -19.78 2.16
C VAL A 64 -1.17 -20.55 0.86
N LYS A 65 -1.92 -20.18 -0.17
CA LYS A 65 -1.76 -20.72 -1.52
C LYS A 65 -1.29 -19.60 -2.44
N PHE A 66 -0.21 -19.85 -3.18
CA PHE A 66 0.26 -18.95 -4.24
C PHE A 66 -0.27 -19.37 -5.60
N VAL A 67 -0.80 -18.41 -6.37
CA VAL A 67 -1.24 -18.56 -7.73
C VAL A 67 -0.56 -17.48 -8.58
N TRP A 68 0.29 -17.89 -9.51
CA TRP A 68 0.90 -16.96 -10.45
C TRP A 68 -0.11 -16.48 -11.48
N HIS A 69 -0.27 -15.16 -11.61
CA HIS A 69 -1.09 -14.58 -12.67
C HIS A 69 -0.75 -13.08 -12.85
N ASP A 70 -0.66 -12.66 -14.13
CA ASP A 70 -0.56 -11.23 -14.47
C ASP A 70 -1.96 -10.70 -14.81
N LEU A 71 -2.47 -9.79 -13.98
CA LEU A 71 -3.80 -9.20 -14.14
C LEU A 71 -3.99 -8.41 -15.45
N LYS A 72 -2.91 -8.08 -16.17
CA LYS A 72 -3.02 -7.53 -17.55
C LYS A 72 -3.75 -8.48 -18.50
N ALA A 73 -3.81 -9.76 -18.16
CA ALA A 73 -4.60 -10.77 -18.86
C ALA A 73 -5.85 -11.15 -18.06
N PRO A 74 -6.97 -11.51 -18.72
CA PRO A 74 -8.16 -12.03 -18.05
C PRO A 74 -7.87 -13.29 -17.24
N ILE A 75 -8.52 -13.43 -16.08
CA ILE A 75 -8.43 -14.63 -15.24
C ILE A 75 -9.24 -15.76 -15.91
N SER A 76 -8.55 -16.82 -16.31
CA SER A 76 -9.14 -17.98 -16.98
C SER A 76 -9.94 -18.87 -16.02
N GLU A 77 -10.79 -19.75 -16.59
CA GLU A 77 -11.49 -20.77 -15.80
C GLU A 77 -10.52 -21.73 -15.10
N THR A 78 -9.38 -22.04 -15.70
CA THR A 78 -8.33 -22.84 -15.06
C THR A 78 -7.76 -22.11 -13.85
N THR A 79 -7.48 -20.83 -13.97
CA THR A 79 -7.00 -20.01 -12.83
C THR A 79 -8.08 -19.88 -11.76
N HIS A 80 -9.37 -19.73 -12.15
CA HIS A 80 -10.48 -19.77 -11.19
C HIS A 80 -10.52 -21.08 -10.38
N LYS A 81 -10.39 -22.24 -11.04
CA LYS A 81 -10.32 -23.53 -10.33
C LYS A 81 -9.15 -23.61 -9.32
N MET A 82 -8.05 -22.90 -9.59
CA MET A 82 -6.94 -22.79 -8.64
C MET A 82 -7.27 -21.86 -7.48
N ILE A 83 -7.95 -20.74 -7.74
CA ILE A 83 -8.37 -19.76 -6.72
C ILE A 83 -9.50 -20.35 -5.86
N GLY A 84 -10.57 -20.85 -6.49
CA GLY A 84 -11.80 -21.34 -5.85
C GLY A 84 -12.72 -20.20 -5.40
N GLU A 85 -13.71 -20.53 -4.56
CA GLU A 85 -14.65 -19.55 -3.99
C GLU A 85 -13.96 -18.64 -2.99
N LEU A 86 -14.40 -17.37 -2.90
CA LEU A 86 -13.81 -16.33 -2.06
C LEU A 86 -14.88 -15.62 -1.24
N ASP A 87 -14.54 -15.27 0.00
CA ASP A 87 -15.33 -14.34 0.82
C ASP A 87 -14.83 -12.90 0.64
N TYR A 88 -13.51 -12.70 0.55
CA TYR A 88 -12.91 -11.36 0.51
C TYR A 88 -11.83 -11.22 -0.59
N VAL A 89 -11.69 -10.00 -1.11
CA VAL A 89 -10.60 -9.62 -2.01
C VAL A 89 -9.97 -8.32 -1.52
N TRP A 90 -8.63 -8.32 -1.36
CA TRP A 90 -7.84 -7.08 -1.25
C TRP A 90 -6.98 -6.92 -2.50
N HIS A 91 -7.27 -5.87 -3.26
CA HIS A 91 -6.60 -5.61 -4.52
C HIS A 91 -5.48 -4.59 -4.35
N LEU A 92 -4.23 -5.11 -4.17
CA LEU A 92 -3.02 -4.29 -4.00
C LEU A 92 -2.10 -4.35 -5.22
N ALA A 93 -2.26 -5.32 -6.14
CA ALA A 93 -1.43 -5.41 -7.33
C ALA A 93 -1.50 -4.11 -8.14
N ALA A 94 -0.35 -3.46 -8.32
CA ALA A 94 -0.21 -2.21 -9.03
C ALA A 94 1.26 -1.95 -9.39
N GLU A 95 1.51 -1.24 -10.49
CA GLU A 95 2.76 -0.52 -10.70
C GLU A 95 2.73 0.76 -9.86
N SER A 96 3.82 1.09 -9.13
CA SER A 96 3.78 2.09 -8.06
C SER A 96 4.97 3.07 -7.99
N ASP A 97 5.76 3.22 -9.04
CA ASP A 97 6.90 4.15 -9.06
C ASP A 97 6.62 5.35 -9.98
N VAL A 98 6.55 6.56 -9.41
CA VAL A 98 6.30 7.80 -10.16
C VAL A 98 7.38 8.04 -11.22
N GLY A 99 8.66 7.84 -10.88
CA GLY A 99 9.76 8.06 -11.84
C GLY A 99 9.62 7.18 -13.08
N ARG A 100 9.39 5.87 -12.89
CA ARG A 100 9.16 4.92 -13.98
C ARG A 100 7.89 5.25 -14.78
N SER A 101 6.85 5.80 -14.13
CA SER A 101 5.62 6.20 -14.84
C SER A 101 5.84 7.39 -15.77
N LEU A 102 6.79 8.27 -15.46
CA LEU A 102 7.19 9.38 -16.33
C LEU A 102 8.03 8.92 -17.54
N GLU A 103 8.82 7.86 -17.36
CA GLU A 103 9.60 7.25 -18.44
C GLU A 103 8.71 6.44 -19.39
N ASN A 104 7.77 5.65 -18.84
CA ASN A 104 6.82 4.83 -19.62
C ASN A 104 5.51 4.65 -18.84
N SER A 105 4.45 5.33 -19.26
CA SER A 105 3.15 5.31 -18.60
C SER A 105 2.29 4.07 -18.93
N ILE A 106 2.52 3.43 -20.06
CA ILE A 106 1.65 2.33 -20.56
C ILE A 106 1.58 1.14 -19.57
N PRO A 107 2.68 0.64 -18.99
CA PRO A 107 2.61 -0.42 -17.99
C PRO A 107 1.72 -0.08 -16.79
N PHE A 108 1.67 1.20 -16.39
CA PHE A 108 0.84 1.67 -15.27
C PHE A 108 -0.66 1.61 -15.61
N VAL A 109 -1.04 2.07 -16.81
CA VAL A 109 -2.43 1.95 -17.29
C VAL A 109 -2.83 0.49 -17.41
N MET A 110 -1.98 -0.34 -18.01
CA MET A 110 -2.26 -1.77 -18.18
C MET A 110 -2.37 -2.51 -16.85
N SER A 111 -1.50 -2.25 -15.89
CA SER A 111 -1.55 -2.93 -14.59
C SER A 111 -2.67 -2.38 -13.69
N ASN A 112 -2.75 -1.04 -13.57
CA ASN A 112 -3.60 -0.44 -12.54
C ASN A 112 -5.06 -0.28 -13.01
N VAL A 113 -5.29 0.02 -14.30
CA VAL A 113 -6.64 0.22 -14.83
C VAL A 113 -7.17 -1.07 -15.45
N VAL A 114 -6.48 -1.60 -16.47
CA VAL A 114 -6.92 -2.82 -17.16
C VAL A 114 -6.86 -4.02 -16.23
N GLY A 115 -5.79 -4.17 -15.44
CA GLY A 115 -5.68 -5.23 -14.44
C GLY A 115 -6.80 -5.23 -13.42
N THR A 116 -7.21 -4.04 -12.95
CA THR A 116 -8.36 -3.90 -12.05
C THR A 116 -9.66 -4.29 -12.74
N ALA A 117 -9.88 -3.85 -13.99
CA ALA A 117 -11.06 -4.24 -14.75
C ALA A 117 -11.14 -5.76 -14.93
N ASN A 118 -10.03 -6.43 -15.29
CA ASN A 118 -9.97 -7.89 -15.43
C ASN A 118 -10.30 -8.61 -14.10
N LEU A 119 -9.81 -8.12 -12.97
CA LEU A 119 -10.11 -8.70 -11.66
C LEU A 119 -11.59 -8.51 -11.29
N LEU A 120 -12.15 -7.34 -11.55
CA LEU A 120 -13.56 -7.04 -11.27
C LEU A 120 -14.50 -7.86 -12.18
N GLU A 121 -14.17 -8.04 -13.46
CA GLU A 121 -14.91 -8.94 -14.36
C GLU A 121 -14.86 -10.40 -13.88
N TYR A 122 -13.70 -10.84 -13.39
CA TYR A 122 -13.55 -12.15 -12.76
C TYR A 122 -14.45 -12.30 -11.52
N VAL A 123 -14.42 -11.31 -10.60
CA VAL A 123 -15.25 -11.35 -9.38
C VAL A 123 -16.72 -11.37 -9.76
N LYS A 124 -17.16 -10.50 -10.67
CA LYS A 124 -18.55 -10.44 -11.15
C LYS A 124 -19.01 -11.79 -11.71
N LYS A 125 -18.15 -12.48 -12.47
CA LYS A 125 -18.50 -13.73 -13.15
C LYS A 125 -18.46 -14.96 -12.26
N TYR A 126 -17.45 -15.04 -11.37
CA TYR A 126 -17.12 -16.29 -10.68
C TYR A 126 -17.26 -16.24 -9.16
N GLN A 127 -17.55 -15.06 -8.56
CA GLN A 127 -17.60 -14.90 -7.10
C GLN A 127 -18.94 -14.28 -6.65
N PRO A 128 -20.09 -14.97 -6.90
CA PRO A 128 -21.42 -14.39 -6.62
C PRO A 128 -21.68 -14.12 -5.12
N ASN A 129 -20.94 -14.79 -4.24
CA ASN A 129 -21.10 -14.69 -2.78
C ASN A 129 -20.02 -13.83 -2.12
N ILE A 130 -19.27 -13.05 -2.91
CA ILE A 130 -18.22 -12.17 -2.35
C ILE A 130 -18.83 -11.17 -1.36
N GLU A 131 -18.25 -11.09 -0.17
CA GLU A 131 -18.76 -10.20 0.90
C GLU A 131 -18.14 -8.80 0.85
N LYS A 132 -16.83 -8.72 0.56
CA LYS A 132 -16.13 -7.42 0.40
C LYS A 132 -14.97 -7.51 -0.61
N PHE A 133 -14.88 -6.47 -1.43
CA PHE A 133 -13.75 -6.20 -2.32
C PHE A 133 -13.12 -4.86 -1.95
N VAL A 134 -11.85 -4.86 -1.54
CA VAL A 134 -11.12 -3.64 -1.20
C VAL A 134 -10.17 -3.24 -2.31
N THR A 135 -10.40 -2.08 -2.92
CA THR A 135 -9.45 -1.45 -3.84
C THR A 135 -8.47 -0.61 -3.04
N PHE A 136 -7.19 -0.93 -3.14
CA PHE A 136 -6.12 -0.22 -2.44
C PHE A 136 -5.54 0.90 -3.31
N SER A 137 -5.71 2.15 -2.89
CA SER A 137 -5.33 3.36 -3.60
C SER A 137 -4.29 4.20 -2.81
N THR A 138 -4.06 5.42 -3.24
CA THR A 138 -2.99 6.31 -2.75
C THR A 138 -3.51 7.73 -2.52
N ASP A 139 -2.79 8.50 -1.70
CA ASP A 139 -2.98 9.93 -1.50
C ASP A 139 -2.67 10.75 -2.76
N GLU A 140 -1.82 10.22 -3.64
CA GLU A 140 -1.37 10.93 -4.85
C GLU A 140 -2.50 11.19 -5.87
N VAL A 141 -3.66 10.53 -5.74
CA VAL A 141 -4.83 10.79 -6.61
C VAL A 141 -5.36 12.23 -6.49
N PHE A 142 -5.07 12.91 -5.39
CA PHE A 142 -5.47 14.29 -5.17
C PHE A 142 -4.50 15.34 -5.76
N GLY A 143 -3.29 14.91 -6.15
CA GLY A 143 -2.23 15.85 -6.51
C GLY A 143 -1.69 16.61 -5.29
N PRO A 144 -1.00 17.77 -5.50
CA PRO A 144 -0.32 18.51 -4.44
C PRO A 144 -1.30 19.06 -3.40
N ALA A 145 -0.93 18.95 -2.12
CA ALA A 145 -1.68 19.54 -1.02
C ALA A 145 -1.00 20.84 -0.55
N PRO A 146 -1.66 22.01 -0.68
CA PRO A 146 -1.16 23.25 -0.11
C PRO A 146 -0.90 23.13 1.40
N ILE A 147 -0.05 24.01 1.93
CA ILE A 147 0.22 24.07 3.37
C ILE A 147 -1.11 24.30 4.13
N GLY A 148 -1.35 23.51 5.17
CA GLY A 148 -2.58 23.56 5.98
C GLY A 148 -3.79 22.87 5.37
N VAL A 149 -3.70 22.31 4.14
CA VAL A 149 -4.78 21.55 3.50
C VAL A 149 -4.55 20.05 3.71
N GLU A 150 -5.62 19.37 4.12
CA GLU A 150 -5.70 17.90 4.17
C GLU A 150 -6.94 17.45 3.40
N TYR A 151 -6.73 16.66 2.33
CA TYR A 151 -7.85 16.16 1.53
C TYR A 151 -8.68 15.14 2.28
N LYS A 152 -10.00 15.25 2.14
CA LYS A 152 -11.00 14.33 2.70
C LYS A 152 -11.44 13.32 1.64
N GLU A 153 -12.12 12.26 2.07
CA GLU A 153 -12.52 11.14 1.21
C GLU A 153 -13.41 11.57 0.02
N GLY A 154 -14.19 12.63 0.19
CA GLY A 154 -15.11 13.15 -0.83
C GLY A 154 -14.54 14.25 -1.71
N ASP A 155 -13.31 14.69 -1.50
CA ASP A 155 -12.70 15.74 -2.30
C ASP A 155 -12.38 15.26 -3.72
N THR A 156 -12.33 16.22 -4.66
CA THR A 156 -12.07 15.93 -6.07
C THR A 156 -10.63 15.47 -6.27
N CYS A 157 -10.45 14.34 -6.96
CA CYS A 157 -9.15 13.89 -7.41
C CYS A 157 -8.59 14.81 -8.50
N ASN A 158 -7.28 15.07 -8.47
CA ASN A 158 -6.57 15.89 -9.46
C ASN A 158 -5.12 15.39 -9.60
N PRO A 159 -4.91 14.17 -10.14
CA PRO A 159 -3.59 13.54 -10.21
C PRO A 159 -2.63 14.34 -11.08
N SER A 160 -1.38 14.45 -10.64
CA SER A 160 -0.33 15.27 -11.26
C SER A 160 0.69 14.46 -12.10
N ASN A 161 0.60 13.12 -12.11
CA ASN A 161 1.52 12.25 -12.84
C ASN A 161 0.82 10.97 -13.34
N PRO A 162 1.42 10.23 -14.31
CA PRO A 162 0.80 9.02 -14.89
C PRO A 162 0.49 7.92 -13.90
N TYR A 163 1.33 7.73 -12.86
CA TYR A 163 1.03 6.76 -11.79
C TYR A 163 -0.24 7.15 -11.04
N SER A 164 -0.32 8.37 -10.53
CA SER A 164 -1.48 8.83 -9.77
C SER A 164 -2.76 8.85 -10.62
N ALA A 165 -2.66 9.22 -11.90
CA ALA A 165 -3.78 9.15 -12.86
C ALA A 165 -4.25 7.71 -13.08
N SER A 166 -3.32 6.73 -13.18
CA SER A 166 -3.69 5.31 -13.31
C SER A 166 -4.36 4.78 -12.04
N LYS A 167 -3.98 5.27 -10.85
CA LYS A 167 -4.62 4.92 -9.58
C LYS A 167 -6.01 5.52 -9.45
N GLU A 168 -6.21 6.76 -9.90
CA GLU A 168 -7.56 7.34 -10.01
C GLU A 168 -8.44 6.53 -10.98
N GLY A 169 -7.89 6.14 -12.15
CA GLY A 169 -8.57 5.25 -13.10
C GLY A 169 -8.98 3.91 -12.47
N GLN A 170 -8.13 3.35 -11.61
CA GLN A 170 -8.45 2.16 -10.82
C GLN A 170 -9.65 2.40 -9.89
N GLU A 171 -9.70 3.54 -9.18
CA GLU A 171 -10.84 3.89 -8.34
C GLU A 171 -12.12 4.11 -9.15
N ALA A 172 -12.02 4.81 -10.29
CA ALA A 172 -13.14 5.09 -11.17
C ALA A 172 -13.80 3.80 -11.70
N ILE A 173 -12.98 2.83 -12.17
CA ILE A 173 -13.46 1.50 -12.59
C ILE A 173 -14.12 0.77 -11.42
N SER A 174 -13.51 0.78 -10.23
CA SER A 174 -14.08 0.13 -9.04
C SER A 174 -15.46 0.72 -8.68
N LYS A 175 -15.59 2.05 -8.65
CA LYS A 175 -16.87 2.73 -8.42
C LYS A 175 -17.91 2.36 -9.47
N ALA A 176 -17.52 2.32 -10.75
CA ALA A 176 -18.43 1.95 -11.84
C ALA A 176 -18.98 0.53 -11.66
N PHE A 177 -18.15 -0.43 -11.24
CA PHE A 177 -18.60 -1.80 -10.99
C PHE A 177 -19.52 -1.90 -9.75
N ALA A 178 -19.24 -1.14 -8.69
CA ALA A 178 -20.15 -1.05 -7.54
C ALA A 178 -21.53 -0.51 -7.96
N PHE A 179 -21.58 0.59 -8.72
CA PHE A 179 -22.83 1.22 -9.12
C PHE A 179 -23.62 0.44 -10.18
N SER A 180 -22.91 -0.17 -11.14
CA SER A 180 -23.56 -0.83 -12.29
C SER A 180 -23.92 -2.28 -12.00
N PHE A 181 -23.13 -2.99 -11.20
CA PHE A 181 -23.29 -4.41 -10.96
C PHE A 181 -23.52 -4.79 -9.50
N GLY A 182 -23.51 -3.80 -8.58
CA GLY A 182 -23.71 -4.05 -7.15
C GLY A 182 -22.59 -4.81 -6.46
N LEU A 183 -21.37 -4.80 -7.01
CA LEU A 183 -20.25 -5.45 -6.35
C LEU A 183 -19.95 -4.76 -5.00
N PRO A 184 -19.67 -5.53 -3.93
CA PRO A 184 -19.49 -5.00 -2.58
C PRO A 184 -18.09 -4.37 -2.41
N ILE A 185 -17.88 -3.22 -3.03
CA ILE A 185 -16.58 -2.56 -3.12
C ILE A 185 -16.42 -1.50 -2.03
N MET A 186 -15.23 -1.46 -1.45
CA MET A 186 -14.70 -0.41 -0.60
C MET A 186 -13.37 0.08 -1.18
N ILE A 187 -13.08 1.38 -1.08
CA ILE A 187 -11.81 1.95 -1.50
C ILE A 187 -11.05 2.44 -0.27
N THR A 188 -9.77 2.11 -0.18
CA THR A 188 -8.88 2.66 0.83
C THR A 188 -7.75 3.44 0.18
N ARG A 189 -7.46 4.65 0.66
CA ARG A 189 -6.32 5.46 0.25
C ARG A 189 -5.33 5.52 1.38
N THR A 190 -4.08 5.18 1.10
CA THR A 190 -3.00 5.27 2.08
C THR A 190 -1.88 6.16 1.58
N MET A 191 -0.92 6.39 2.44
CA MET A 191 0.18 7.31 2.24
C MET A 191 1.50 6.55 2.12
N ASN A 192 2.66 7.27 2.30
CA ASN A 192 3.96 6.64 2.25
C ASN A 192 4.11 5.59 3.36
N CYS A 193 4.08 4.33 2.96
CA CYS A 193 4.28 3.22 3.88
C CYS A 193 5.77 3.00 4.15
N ILE A 194 6.09 2.71 5.41
CA ILE A 194 7.39 2.19 5.85
C ILE A 194 7.21 0.78 6.41
N GLY A 195 8.30 0.03 6.48
CA GLY A 195 8.29 -1.30 7.08
C GLY A 195 9.50 -2.12 6.69
N GLU A 196 9.63 -3.25 7.32
CA GLU A 196 10.66 -4.26 7.06
C GLU A 196 10.52 -4.78 5.63
N ARG A 197 11.62 -5.15 4.96
CA ARG A 197 11.65 -5.70 3.58
C ARG A 197 11.15 -4.75 2.50
N GLN A 198 11.11 -3.43 2.77
CA GLN A 198 10.80 -2.43 1.76
C GLN A 198 11.85 -2.44 0.64
N HIS A 199 11.42 -2.21 -0.61
CA HIS A 199 12.33 -2.22 -1.77
C HIS A 199 13.41 -1.13 -1.63
N PRO A 200 14.69 -1.42 -1.92
CA PRO A 200 15.82 -0.51 -1.67
C PRO A 200 15.80 0.79 -2.48
N GLU A 201 14.99 0.90 -3.53
CA GLU A 201 14.77 2.14 -4.27
C GLU A 201 14.01 3.22 -3.46
N LYS A 202 13.27 2.81 -2.43
CA LYS A 202 12.44 3.73 -1.64
C LYS A 202 13.27 4.53 -0.63
N PHE A 203 12.75 5.70 -0.24
CA PHE A 203 13.49 6.70 0.54
C PHE A 203 14.11 6.15 1.82
N ILE A 204 13.38 5.40 2.64
CA ILE A 204 13.87 4.91 3.94
C ILE A 204 15.02 3.90 3.78
N PRO A 205 14.85 2.76 3.06
CA PRO A 205 15.96 1.82 2.90
C PRO A 205 17.15 2.43 2.13
N LYS A 206 16.91 3.31 1.15
CA LYS A 206 17.97 4.03 0.43
C LYS A 206 18.76 4.94 1.37
N THR A 207 18.11 5.63 2.30
CA THR A 207 18.74 6.48 3.32
C THR A 207 19.54 5.64 4.32
N VAL A 208 18.98 4.54 4.82
CA VAL A 208 19.70 3.59 5.71
C VAL A 208 20.98 3.09 5.02
N LYS A 209 20.87 2.63 3.76
CA LYS A 209 22.01 2.16 2.97
C LYS A 209 23.08 3.24 2.80
N ALA A 210 22.71 4.46 2.41
CA ALA A 210 23.66 5.56 2.23
C ALA A 210 24.43 5.87 3.52
N ILE A 211 23.73 5.91 4.68
CA ILE A 211 24.37 6.17 5.97
C ILE A 211 25.33 5.04 6.38
N LEU A 212 24.96 3.77 6.15
CA LEU A 212 25.83 2.62 6.43
C LEU A 212 27.07 2.60 5.55
N GLU A 213 26.94 3.00 4.28
CA GLU A 213 28.05 3.07 3.31
C GLU A 213 28.88 4.36 3.41
N GLY A 214 28.52 5.30 4.32
CA GLY A 214 29.20 6.60 4.44
C GLY A 214 29.00 7.52 3.24
N LYS A 215 27.97 7.29 2.41
CA LYS A 215 27.61 8.10 1.26
C LYS A 215 26.69 9.26 1.66
N PRO A 216 26.68 10.38 0.91
CA PRO A 216 25.74 11.45 1.14
C PRO A 216 24.28 10.97 1.01
N VAL A 217 23.43 11.45 1.92
CA VAL A 217 21.99 11.21 1.90
C VAL A 217 21.34 12.23 0.97
N VAL A 218 20.58 11.72 0.00
CA VAL A 218 19.85 12.55 -0.96
C VAL A 218 18.54 13.03 -0.34
N ILE A 219 18.39 14.35 -0.20
CA ILE A 219 17.17 15.01 0.27
C ILE A 219 16.52 15.77 -0.88
N HIS A 220 15.24 15.47 -1.11
CA HIS A 220 14.47 16.13 -2.16
C HIS A 220 13.92 17.46 -1.67
N GLY A 221 14.29 18.55 -2.34
CA GLY A 221 14.02 19.94 -1.99
C GLY A 221 15.30 20.76 -1.86
N LEU A 222 15.13 21.97 -1.38
CA LEU A 222 16.22 22.90 -1.08
C LEU A 222 16.23 23.20 0.42
N PRO A 223 17.34 23.68 1.01
CA PRO A 223 17.35 24.14 2.38
C PRO A 223 16.21 25.14 2.64
N GLY A 224 15.36 24.87 3.63
CA GLY A 224 14.16 25.65 3.94
C GLY A 224 12.89 25.31 3.14
N ASN A 225 12.99 24.48 2.09
CA ASN A 225 11.84 24.01 1.31
C ASN A 225 12.00 22.52 0.98
N ILE A 226 11.82 21.67 2.00
CA ILE A 226 12.03 20.22 1.93
C ILE A 226 10.67 19.55 1.78
N SER A 227 10.62 18.49 0.94
CA SER A 227 9.41 17.70 0.77
C SER A 227 8.92 17.08 2.08
N SER A 228 7.62 17.16 2.32
CA SER A 228 6.97 16.53 3.46
C SER A 228 5.91 15.53 2.98
N ARG A 229 5.75 14.46 3.75
CA ARG A 229 4.78 13.39 3.51
C ARG A 229 4.21 12.94 4.85
N LYS A 230 3.01 12.39 4.82
CA LYS A 230 2.56 11.59 5.95
C LYS A 230 3.08 10.16 5.80
N TRP A 231 3.53 9.56 6.87
CA TRP A 231 4.18 8.26 6.93
C TRP A 231 3.46 7.33 7.86
N ILE A 232 3.28 6.08 7.45
CA ILE A 232 2.61 5.05 8.22
C ILE A 232 3.36 3.72 8.09
N HIS A 233 3.38 2.92 9.14
CA HIS A 233 3.91 1.57 9.06
C HIS A 233 2.89 0.61 8.42
N ALA A 234 3.36 -0.27 7.54
CA ALA A 234 2.51 -1.22 6.82
C ALA A 234 1.66 -2.13 7.74
N ARG A 235 2.15 -2.43 8.96
CA ARG A 235 1.34 -3.15 9.98
C ARG A 235 0.12 -2.34 10.43
N ASN A 236 0.27 -1.05 10.67
CA ASN A 236 -0.86 -0.18 11.03
C ASN A 236 -1.89 -0.08 9.89
N VAL A 237 -1.44 -0.17 8.64
CA VAL A 237 -2.33 -0.28 7.48
C VAL A 237 -3.10 -1.60 7.52
N CYS A 238 -2.43 -2.71 7.84
CA CYS A 238 -3.09 -4.01 7.99
C CYS A 238 -4.17 -3.96 9.07
N ASP A 239 -3.85 -3.44 10.25
CA ASP A 239 -4.79 -3.34 11.37
C ASP A 239 -6.02 -2.50 11.00
N ALA A 240 -5.81 -1.40 10.26
CA ALA A 240 -6.90 -0.56 9.75
C ALA A 240 -7.77 -1.31 8.74
N LEU A 241 -7.17 -2.07 7.82
CA LEU A 241 -7.91 -2.87 6.84
C LEU A 241 -8.74 -3.97 7.52
N ILE A 242 -8.16 -4.70 8.47
CA ILE A 242 -8.89 -5.73 9.24
C ILE A 242 -10.06 -5.10 10.01
N PHE A 243 -9.86 -3.95 10.65
CA PHE A 243 -10.95 -3.20 11.29
C PHE A 243 -12.04 -2.81 10.30
N LEU A 244 -11.68 -2.34 9.12
CA LEU A 244 -12.62 -1.96 8.05
C LEU A 244 -13.36 -3.17 7.45
N MET A 245 -12.81 -4.37 7.54
CA MET A 245 -13.56 -5.58 7.14
C MET A 245 -14.80 -5.80 8.00
N ASP A 246 -14.79 -5.36 9.27
CA ASP A 246 -15.96 -5.41 10.15
C ASP A 246 -16.81 -4.12 10.06
N LYS A 247 -16.18 -2.95 10.18
CA LYS A 247 -16.84 -1.65 10.37
C LYS A 247 -17.02 -0.82 9.11
N GLY A 248 -16.30 -1.14 8.03
CA GLY A 248 -16.30 -0.32 6.80
C GLY A 248 -17.58 -0.49 6.00
N GLU A 249 -18.13 0.65 5.56
CA GLU A 249 -19.26 0.71 4.63
C GLU A 249 -18.79 0.44 3.19
N LEU A 250 -19.70 -0.05 2.35
CA LEU A 250 -19.46 -0.33 0.94
C LEU A 250 -19.95 0.82 0.07
N ILE A 251 -19.38 0.96 -1.12
CA ILE A 251 -19.91 1.88 -2.15
C ILE A 251 -21.22 1.32 -2.67
N GLU A 252 -22.30 2.08 -2.51
CA GLU A 252 -23.65 1.68 -2.91
C GLU A 252 -24.27 2.75 -3.82
N LYS A 253 -25.08 2.31 -4.80
CA LYS A 253 -25.75 3.20 -5.76
C LYS A 253 -26.65 4.25 -5.09
N LYS A 254 -27.31 3.92 -3.98
CA LYS A 254 -28.15 4.86 -3.22
C LYS A 254 -27.37 6.05 -2.65
N TYR A 255 -26.04 5.91 -2.48
CA TYR A 255 -25.15 6.95 -1.99
C TYR A 255 -24.28 7.57 -3.11
N GLN A 256 -24.66 7.41 -4.39
CA GLN A 256 -23.89 7.92 -5.52
C GLN A 256 -23.59 9.43 -5.43
N ASN A 257 -24.47 10.20 -4.80
CA ASN A 257 -24.31 11.62 -4.55
C ASN A 257 -23.46 11.95 -3.30
N ASN A 258 -22.99 10.93 -2.57
CA ASN A 258 -22.06 11.07 -1.46
C ASN A 258 -20.69 10.50 -1.86
N PRO A 259 -19.78 11.32 -2.39
CA PRO A 259 -18.51 10.86 -2.94
C PRO A 259 -17.56 10.26 -1.88
N SER A 260 -17.84 10.45 -0.59
CA SER A 260 -17.04 9.88 0.50
C SER A 260 -17.53 8.50 0.97
N HIS A 261 -18.75 8.07 0.59
CA HIS A 261 -19.33 6.82 1.07
C HIS A 261 -18.55 5.61 0.54
N GLY A 262 -18.20 4.67 1.43
CA GLY A 262 -17.41 3.49 1.09
C GLY A 262 -15.93 3.76 0.78
N ILE A 263 -15.43 5.00 1.04
CA ILE A 263 -14.02 5.37 0.88
C ILE A 263 -13.43 5.71 2.25
N TYR A 264 -12.19 5.27 2.51
CA TYR A 264 -11.49 5.49 3.78
C TYR A 264 -10.04 5.88 3.56
N HIS A 265 -9.58 6.89 4.29
CA HIS A 265 -8.20 7.28 4.37
C HIS A 265 -7.51 6.61 5.56
N ILE A 266 -6.40 5.92 5.31
CA ILE A 266 -5.55 5.30 6.33
C ILE A 266 -4.29 6.17 6.43
N VAL A 267 -4.22 7.01 7.47
CA VAL A 267 -3.33 8.17 7.53
C VAL A 267 -2.33 8.05 8.67
N GLY A 268 -1.05 8.29 8.38
CA GLY A 268 0.02 8.36 9.36
C GLY A 268 0.37 9.81 9.78
N GLU A 269 1.60 10.00 10.23
CA GLU A 269 2.11 11.27 10.75
C GLU A 269 2.93 12.03 9.70
N GLU A 270 2.78 13.35 9.62
CA GLU A 270 3.54 14.18 8.70
C GLU A 270 4.98 14.38 9.20
N ARG A 271 5.94 14.08 8.34
CA ARG A 271 7.39 14.27 8.56
C ARG A 271 8.07 14.71 7.28
N ASN A 272 9.07 15.58 7.40
CA ASN A 272 9.90 15.93 6.25
C ASN A 272 11.07 14.96 6.08
N ALA A 273 11.62 14.91 4.86
CA ALA A 273 12.67 13.98 4.50
C ALA A 273 13.97 14.15 5.33
N LEU A 274 14.34 15.38 5.67
CA LEU A 274 15.56 15.64 6.48
C LEU A 274 15.39 15.20 7.94
N GLU A 275 14.20 15.44 8.51
CA GLU A 275 13.87 14.98 9.86
C GLU A 275 14.02 13.44 9.96
N LEU A 276 13.46 12.70 9.00
CA LEU A 276 13.58 11.24 8.97
C LEU A 276 15.01 10.78 8.77
N ALA A 277 15.77 11.42 7.87
CA ALA A 277 17.17 11.10 7.65
C ALA A 277 18.03 11.32 8.91
N ASN A 278 17.78 12.40 9.66
CA ASN A 278 18.45 12.67 10.94
C ASN A 278 18.08 11.62 11.99
N LYS A 279 16.80 11.21 12.08
CA LYS A 279 16.39 10.13 12.98
C LYS A 279 17.09 8.81 12.65
N ILE A 280 17.21 8.45 11.37
CA ILE A 280 17.96 7.28 10.93
C ILE A 280 19.43 7.39 11.33
N SER A 281 20.04 8.57 11.09
CA SER A 281 21.44 8.82 11.47
C SER A 281 21.68 8.72 12.99
N LYS A 282 20.75 9.22 13.82
CA LYS A 282 20.81 9.04 15.27
C LYS A 282 20.78 7.58 15.71
N ILE A 283 19.96 6.77 15.07
CA ILE A 283 19.88 5.31 15.36
C ILE A 283 21.17 4.61 14.97
N ILE A 284 21.79 4.97 13.81
CA ILE A 284 22.97 4.29 13.26
C ILE A 284 24.28 4.85 13.82
N LYS A 285 24.41 6.18 13.88
CA LYS A 285 25.66 6.89 14.21
C LYS A 285 25.64 7.60 15.57
N GLY A 286 24.51 7.62 16.29
CA GLY A 286 24.32 8.33 17.55
C GLY A 286 24.24 9.87 17.42
N ARG A 287 24.17 10.43 16.21
CA ARG A 287 24.14 11.87 15.93
C ARG A 287 23.33 12.23 14.70
N ASP A 288 22.97 13.49 14.54
CA ASP A 288 22.42 14.02 13.29
C ASP A 288 23.46 13.98 12.15
N LEU A 289 22.96 14.02 10.91
CA LEU A 289 23.79 14.17 9.71
C LEU A 289 24.50 15.51 9.76
N LYS A 290 25.79 15.52 9.39
CA LYS A 290 26.54 16.74 9.15
C LYS A 290 26.17 17.31 7.78
N LYS A 291 26.46 18.61 7.56
CA LYS A 291 26.11 19.31 6.33
C LYS A 291 26.73 18.65 5.07
N GLU A 292 27.94 18.16 5.16
CA GLU A 292 28.66 17.45 4.10
C GLU A 292 28.11 16.03 3.80
N GLU A 293 27.32 15.48 4.72
CA GLU A 293 26.66 14.17 4.56
C GLU A 293 25.27 14.29 3.89
N ILE A 294 24.85 15.51 3.51
CA ILE A 294 23.54 15.79 2.89
C ILE A 294 23.74 16.33 1.49
N GLN A 295 23.03 15.75 0.53
CA GLN A 295 22.95 16.24 -0.83
C GLN A 295 21.52 16.65 -1.16
N TYR A 296 21.29 17.94 -1.43
CA TYR A 296 19.97 18.45 -1.82
C TYR A 296 19.78 18.33 -3.33
N TYR A 297 18.59 17.88 -3.72
CA TYR A 297 18.17 17.83 -5.11
C TYR A 297 16.95 18.68 -5.35
N ASN A 298 17.04 19.61 -6.30
CA ASN A 298 15.90 20.37 -6.75
C ASN A 298 14.98 19.51 -7.62
N PHE A 299 13.87 19.07 -7.06
CA PHE A 299 12.93 18.15 -7.68
C PHE A 299 12.28 18.65 -8.95
N HIS A 300 11.94 19.94 -9.00
CA HIS A 300 11.21 20.52 -10.11
C HIS A 300 11.93 20.42 -11.46
N ILE A 301 13.28 20.29 -11.41
CA ILE A 301 14.11 20.14 -12.62
C ILE A 301 14.18 18.67 -13.07
N LEU A 302 14.18 17.73 -12.14
CA LEU A 302 14.49 16.32 -12.44
C LEU A 302 13.24 15.42 -12.55
N ARG A 303 12.12 15.81 -11.96
CA ARG A 303 10.87 15.05 -11.97
C ARG A 303 9.68 16.01 -12.06
N PRO A 304 9.36 16.53 -13.26
CA PRO A 304 8.13 17.31 -13.45
C PRO A 304 6.91 16.50 -13.01
N GLY A 305 5.98 17.12 -12.29
CA GLY A 305 4.79 16.44 -11.74
C GLY A 305 5.01 15.72 -10.41
N HIS A 306 6.17 15.85 -9.76
CA HIS A 306 6.37 15.39 -8.39
C HIS A 306 6.15 16.54 -7.41
N ASP A 307 5.24 16.34 -6.47
CA ASP A 307 4.78 17.37 -5.56
C ASP A 307 5.56 17.40 -4.25
N LEU A 308 5.74 18.60 -3.68
CA LEU A 308 6.48 18.77 -2.42
C LEU A 308 5.70 18.22 -1.22
N ARG A 309 4.36 18.25 -1.26
CA ARG A 309 3.52 17.81 -0.16
C ARG A 309 2.27 17.07 -0.66
N TYR A 310 1.98 15.91 -0.07
CA TYR A 310 0.70 15.24 -0.11
C TYR A 310 0.15 15.12 1.30
N SER A 311 -1.16 15.27 1.49
CA SER A 311 -1.75 15.16 2.82
C SER A 311 -3.22 14.77 2.76
N LEU A 312 -3.59 13.78 3.56
CA LEU A 312 -4.95 13.28 3.75
C LEU A 312 -5.43 13.55 5.18
N SER A 313 -6.73 13.78 5.33
CA SER A 313 -7.40 13.69 6.62
C SER A 313 -7.71 12.23 6.96
N GLY A 314 -7.36 11.78 8.17
CA GLY A 314 -7.71 10.45 8.70
C GLY A 314 -8.96 10.46 9.60
N GLU A 315 -9.68 11.56 9.63
CA GLU A 315 -10.75 11.82 10.63
C GLU A 315 -11.89 10.80 10.57
N LYS A 316 -12.27 10.38 9.35
CA LYS A 316 -13.36 9.42 9.13
C LYS A 316 -13.08 8.08 9.79
N LEU A 317 -11.88 7.53 9.59
CA LEU A 317 -11.48 6.26 10.18
C LEU A 317 -11.42 6.33 11.72
N LEU A 318 -10.88 7.44 12.26
CA LEU A 318 -10.80 7.65 13.70
C LEU A 318 -12.21 7.83 14.33
N LYS A 319 -13.14 8.51 13.65
CA LYS A 319 -14.55 8.66 14.09
C LYS A 319 -15.30 7.33 14.10
N LEU A 320 -14.90 6.35 13.27
CA LEU A 320 -15.41 4.97 13.34
C LEU A 320 -14.93 4.20 14.58
N GLY A 321 -13.96 4.76 15.33
CA GLY A 321 -13.40 4.17 16.53
C GLY A 321 -12.09 3.42 16.35
N PHE A 322 -11.47 3.47 15.15
CA PHE A 322 -10.15 2.88 14.94
C PHE A 322 -9.08 3.60 15.77
N LYS A 323 -8.16 2.82 16.35
CA LYS A 323 -6.98 3.33 17.07
C LYS A 323 -5.75 2.61 16.53
N TYR A 324 -4.72 3.37 16.18
CA TYR A 324 -3.45 2.78 15.75
C TYR A 324 -2.77 2.05 16.92
N PRO A 325 -2.42 0.76 16.76
CA PRO A 325 -1.81 -0.03 17.85
C PRO A 325 -0.45 0.49 18.29
N LEU A 326 0.33 1.04 17.35
CA LEU A 326 1.66 1.60 17.60
C LEU A 326 1.76 3.00 17.02
N SER A 327 2.45 3.89 17.74
CA SER A 327 2.82 5.20 17.22
C SER A 327 3.77 5.10 16.03
N PHE A 328 3.87 6.18 15.27
CA PHE A 328 4.86 6.27 14.19
C PHE A 328 6.29 6.11 14.73
N GLU A 329 6.62 6.79 15.83
CA GLU A 329 7.96 6.77 16.41
C GLU A 329 8.39 5.36 16.83
N GLU A 330 7.52 4.62 17.53
CA GLU A 330 7.81 3.24 17.93
C GLU A 330 7.98 2.32 16.73
N SER A 331 7.12 2.47 15.72
CA SER A 331 7.18 1.67 14.48
C SER A 331 8.41 1.99 13.68
N PHE A 332 8.79 3.27 13.57
CA PHE A 332 9.95 3.74 12.84
C PHE A 332 11.25 3.23 13.47
N ASP A 333 11.43 3.41 14.78
CA ASP A 333 12.62 2.93 15.50
C ASP A 333 12.80 1.41 15.34
N LYS A 334 11.74 0.64 15.56
CA LYS A 334 11.76 -0.82 15.37
C LYS A 334 12.14 -1.22 13.94
N CYS A 335 11.57 -0.55 12.93
CA CYS A 335 11.84 -0.80 11.52
C CYS A 335 13.31 -0.53 11.17
N ILE A 336 13.86 0.63 11.57
CA ILE A 336 15.26 0.97 11.26
C ILE A 336 16.22 -0.01 11.97
N ARG A 337 16.00 -0.31 13.26
CA ARG A 337 16.81 -1.30 13.99
C ARG A 337 16.74 -2.69 13.36
N TRP A 338 15.61 -3.08 12.80
CA TRP A 338 15.48 -4.32 12.05
C TRP A 338 16.30 -4.27 10.76
N MET A 339 16.25 -3.18 9.99
CA MET A 339 16.97 -3.02 8.71
C MET A 339 18.48 -3.12 8.85
N ILE A 340 19.05 -2.64 9.97
CA ILE A 340 20.52 -2.63 10.18
C ILE A 340 21.08 -3.92 10.79
N ARG A 341 20.26 -4.90 11.12
CA ARG A 341 20.75 -6.21 11.56
C ARG A 341 21.43 -6.93 10.40
N LYS A 342 22.55 -7.59 10.70
CA LYS A 342 23.40 -8.27 9.70
C LYS A 342 22.61 -9.21 8.78
N GLU A 343 21.72 -10.00 9.33
CA GLU A 343 20.85 -10.95 8.61
C GLU A 343 19.83 -10.27 7.66
N ASN A 344 19.53 -8.99 7.89
CA ASN A 344 18.53 -8.23 7.14
C ASN A 344 19.12 -7.29 6.08
N LEU A 345 20.46 -7.10 6.06
CA LEU A 345 21.14 -6.24 5.08
C LEU A 345 20.87 -6.66 3.62
N LYS A 346 20.54 -7.93 3.39
CA LYS A 346 20.11 -8.43 2.08
C LYS A 346 18.96 -7.60 1.48
N TRP A 347 18.07 -7.06 2.32
CA TRP A 347 16.94 -6.23 1.89
C TRP A 347 17.30 -4.81 1.49
N LEU A 348 18.54 -4.37 1.72
CA LEU A 348 19.06 -3.07 1.28
C LEU A 348 19.82 -3.16 -0.07
N THR A 349 19.97 -4.37 -0.65
CA THR A 349 20.81 -4.63 -1.82
C THR A 349 20.10 -5.33 -2.98
N LEU A 350 18.79 -5.61 -2.84
CA LEU A 350 17.97 -6.27 -3.86
C LEU A 350 17.85 -5.47 -5.16
#